data_022ae729df82b48ab02b11a05230d92d
#
_entry.id   022ae729df82b48ab02b11a05230d92d
#
_cell.length_a   1.000
_cell.length_b   1.000
_cell.length_c   1.000
_cell.angle_alpha   90.00
_cell.angle_beta   90.00
_cell.angle_gamma   90.00
#
_symmetry.space_group_name_H-M   'P 1'
#
loop_
_entity.id
_entity.type
_entity.pdbx_description
1 polymer ?
#
loop_
_entity_poly.entity_id
_entity_poly.type
_entity_poly.pdbx_seq_one_letter_code
_entity_poly.pdbx_strand_id
1 'polypeptide(L)'
;DALLARIEQAIADLDYRPSLMARGLKRGRTRLIGLIIADITNPYSVNVMSGIEAACREKGFTLLVCNTNNELDQELHYLDLLRSYQVEGIVVNAVGMREDGLNRLQQSALPMVLIDRKIPDFACDVVGLDNAQAATTATEHLVEKGFEAILFLSEPLGSVNTRRERL
;
A
#
# COMPACT_ATOMS: atom_id res chain seq x y z
N ASP A 1 38.58 -19.27 8.09
CA ASP A 1 38.23 -20.71 8.22
C ASP A 1 38.25 -21.34 6.83
N ALA A 2 39.10 -22.36 6.61
CA ALA A 2 39.33 -22.97 5.28
C ALA A 2 38.03 -23.54 4.66
N LEU A 3 37.09 -23.98 5.49
CA LEU A 3 35.78 -24.48 5.03
C LEU A 3 34.92 -23.37 4.48
N LEU A 4 34.90 -22.22 5.14
CA LEU A 4 34.12 -21.05 4.71
C LEU A 4 34.60 -20.55 3.34
N ALA A 5 35.93 -20.42 3.16
CA ALA A 5 36.52 -20.01 1.90
C ALA A 5 36.21 -20.96 0.73
N ARG A 6 36.16 -22.28 1.00
CA ARG A 6 35.77 -23.28 -0.02
C ARG A 6 34.29 -23.18 -0.39
N ILE A 7 33.41 -22.88 0.58
CA ILE A 7 31.98 -22.68 0.33
C ILE A 7 31.75 -21.39 -0.48
N GLU A 8 32.42 -20.30 -0.10
CA GLU A 8 32.33 -19.01 -0.82
C GLU A 8 32.84 -19.15 -2.27
N GLN A 9 33.96 -19.88 -2.48
CA GLN A 9 34.45 -20.16 -3.82
C GLN A 9 33.46 -20.97 -4.64
N ALA A 10 32.88 -22.02 -4.08
CA ALA A 10 31.87 -22.85 -4.78
C ALA A 10 30.59 -22.05 -5.11
N ILE A 11 30.16 -21.14 -4.23
CA ILE A 11 29.05 -20.23 -4.49
C ILE A 11 29.38 -19.33 -5.69
N ALA A 12 30.58 -18.79 -5.75
CA ALA A 12 31.03 -17.93 -6.85
C ALA A 12 31.16 -18.70 -8.16
N ASP A 13 31.78 -19.88 -8.13
CA ASP A 13 32.00 -20.72 -9.33
C ASP A 13 30.70 -21.22 -9.96
N LEU A 14 29.67 -21.46 -9.14
CA LEU A 14 28.36 -21.95 -9.58
C LEU A 14 27.34 -20.83 -9.84
N ASP A 15 27.72 -19.56 -9.67
CA ASP A 15 26.77 -18.41 -9.62
C ASP A 15 25.51 -18.73 -8.75
N TYR A 16 25.75 -19.42 -7.64
CA TYR A 16 24.65 -19.85 -6.80
C TYR A 16 24.00 -18.67 -6.08
N ARG A 17 22.75 -18.40 -6.41
CA ARG A 17 21.93 -17.36 -5.74
C ARG A 17 20.87 -18.04 -4.89
N PRO A 18 20.93 -17.88 -3.56
CA PRO A 18 19.89 -18.43 -2.69
C PRO A 18 18.53 -17.90 -3.07
N SER A 19 17.57 -18.76 -3.36
CA SER A 19 16.19 -18.35 -3.58
C SER A 19 15.60 -17.75 -2.30
N LEU A 20 15.14 -16.50 -2.38
CA LEU A 20 14.44 -15.83 -1.26
C LEU A 20 13.17 -16.59 -0.86
N MET A 21 12.45 -17.14 -1.85
CA MET A 21 11.25 -17.95 -1.62
C MET A 21 11.58 -19.24 -0.86
N ALA A 22 12.62 -19.97 -1.27
CA ALA A 22 13.05 -21.19 -0.58
C ALA A 22 13.55 -20.91 0.84
N ARG A 23 14.22 -19.78 1.06
CA ARG A 23 14.64 -19.33 2.41
C ARG A 23 13.44 -18.94 3.26
N GLY A 24 12.46 -18.24 2.67
CA GLY A 24 11.20 -17.86 3.32
C GLY A 24 10.44 -19.10 3.78
N LEU A 25 10.30 -20.10 2.92
CA LEU A 25 9.64 -21.37 3.25
C LEU A 25 10.32 -22.08 4.44
N LYS A 26 11.67 -22.14 4.44
CA LYS A 26 12.42 -22.78 5.55
C LYS A 26 12.34 -22.02 6.86
N ARG A 27 12.24 -20.68 6.81
CA ARG A 27 12.21 -19.82 8.00
C ARG A 27 10.81 -19.43 8.46
N GLY A 28 9.76 -19.78 7.69
CA GLY A 28 8.38 -19.36 7.94
C GLY A 28 8.16 -17.84 7.79
N ARG A 29 9.13 -17.12 7.18
CA ARG A 29 9.09 -15.65 6.99
C ARG A 29 9.74 -15.26 5.68
N THR A 30 9.00 -14.47 4.89
CA THR A 30 9.47 -13.97 3.58
C THR A 30 10.15 -12.61 3.66
N ARG A 31 9.87 -11.83 4.68
CA ARG A 31 10.28 -10.43 4.81
C ARG A 31 9.78 -9.56 3.65
N LEU A 32 8.62 -9.91 3.10
CA LEU A 32 7.96 -9.15 2.04
C LEU A 32 6.74 -8.41 2.59
N ILE A 33 6.60 -7.15 2.21
CA ILE A 33 5.39 -6.35 2.40
C ILE A 33 4.83 -6.00 1.03
N GLY A 34 3.53 -6.19 0.83
CA GLY A 34 2.83 -5.76 -0.37
C GLY A 34 2.35 -4.31 -0.24
N LEU A 35 2.46 -3.54 -1.31
CA LEU A 35 1.83 -2.23 -1.44
C LEU A 35 1.00 -2.20 -2.71
N ILE A 36 -0.29 -1.96 -2.56
CA ILE A 36 -1.20 -1.73 -3.68
C ILE A 36 -1.52 -0.24 -3.72
N ILE A 37 -1.19 0.41 -4.84
CA ILE A 37 -1.47 1.82 -5.09
C ILE A 37 -2.44 1.98 -6.25
N ALA A 38 -3.27 3.03 -6.16
CA ALA A 38 -4.29 3.29 -7.17
C ALA A 38 -3.70 3.87 -8.47
N ASP A 39 -2.72 4.75 -8.37
CA ASP A 39 -2.09 5.41 -9.52
C ASP A 39 -0.66 5.84 -9.18
N ILE A 40 0.32 5.23 -9.85
CA ILE A 40 1.74 5.54 -9.66
C ILE A 40 2.15 6.88 -10.28
N THR A 41 1.34 7.44 -11.18
CA THR A 41 1.62 8.75 -11.78
C THR A 41 1.26 9.91 -10.87
N ASN A 42 0.47 9.65 -9.84
CA ASN A 42 0.10 10.64 -8.83
C ASN A 42 1.29 10.92 -7.88
N PRO A 43 1.77 12.17 -7.78
CA PRO A 43 2.86 12.54 -6.89
C PRO A 43 2.62 12.17 -5.41
N TYR A 44 1.36 12.18 -4.97
CA TYR A 44 0.97 11.70 -3.65
C TYR A 44 1.36 10.23 -3.45
N SER A 45 1.01 9.36 -4.41
CA SER A 45 1.32 7.92 -4.36
C SER A 45 2.83 7.68 -4.29
N VAL A 46 3.61 8.45 -5.06
CA VAL A 46 5.08 8.35 -5.07
C VAL A 46 5.68 8.71 -3.71
N ASN A 47 5.22 9.80 -3.10
CA ASN A 47 5.70 10.23 -1.78
C ASN A 47 5.35 9.21 -0.69
N VAL A 48 4.12 8.71 -0.68
CA VAL A 48 3.68 7.68 0.28
C VAL A 48 4.49 6.40 0.09
N MET A 49 4.64 5.92 -1.15
CA MET A 49 5.45 4.75 -1.48
C MET A 49 6.90 4.90 -0.99
N SER A 50 7.51 6.05 -1.19
CA SER A 50 8.87 6.35 -0.73
C SER A 50 9.00 6.25 0.79
N GLY A 51 8.01 6.77 1.54
CA GLY A 51 7.98 6.66 2.99
C GLY A 51 7.83 5.22 3.48
N ILE A 52 6.95 4.45 2.83
CA ILE A 52 6.73 3.03 3.15
C ILE A 52 7.99 2.21 2.84
N GLU A 53 8.64 2.46 1.68
CA GLU A 53 9.90 1.79 1.31
C GLU A 53 10.99 2.04 2.34
N ALA A 54 11.17 3.28 2.75
CA ALA A 54 12.17 3.64 3.76
C ALA A 54 11.94 2.92 5.09
N ALA A 55 10.69 2.87 5.55
CA ALA A 55 10.31 2.15 6.77
C ALA A 55 10.50 0.62 6.65
N CYS A 56 10.17 0.05 5.49
CA CYS A 56 10.42 -1.37 5.20
C CYS A 56 11.90 -1.70 5.25
N ARG A 57 12.72 -0.91 4.58
CA ARG A 57 14.18 -1.09 4.51
C ARG A 57 14.82 -1.01 5.89
N GLU A 58 14.43 -0.02 6.71
CA GLU A 58 14.92 0.13 8.09
C GLU A 58 14.64 -1.12 8.93
N LYS A 59 13.49 -1.76 8.73
CA LYS A 59 13.07 -2.96 9.45
C LYS A 59 13.50 -4.28 8.77
N GLY A 60 14.26 -4.21 7.67
CA GLY A 60 14.74 -5.38 6.93
C GLY A 60 13.65 -6.10 6.15
N PHE A 61 12.61 -5.37 5.70
CA PHE A 61 11.61 -5.85 4.76
C PHE A 61 11.89 -5.36 3.34
N THR A 62 11.41 -6.09 2.36
CA THR A 62 11.37 -5.69 0.95
C THR A 62 9.94 -5.33 0.57
N LEU A 63 9.76 -4.21 -0.12
CA LEU A 63 8.46 -3.75 -0.59
C LEU A 63 8.19 -4.29 -2.01
N LEU A 64 7.03 -4.93 -2.20
CA LEU A 64 6.49 -5.29 -3.50
C LEU A 64 5.37 -4.31 -3.86
N VAL A 65 5.53 -3.57 -4.95
CA VAL A 65 4.58 -2.53 -5.37
C VAL A 65 3.75 -3.01 -6.55
N CYS A 66 2.42 -2.87 -6.41
CA CYS A 66 1.43 -3.16 -7.43
C CYS A 66 0.61 -1.90 -7.72
N ASN A 67 0.48 -1.53 -8.99
CA ASN A 67 -0.29 -0.37 -9.43
C ASN A 67 -1.57 -0.82 -10.13
N THR A 68 -2.73 -0.42 -9.60
CA THR A 68 -4.03 -0.87 -10.12
C THR A 68 -4.56 -0.01 -11.26
N ASN A 69 -4.00 1.16 -11.49
CA ASN A 69 -4.55 2.18 -12.43
C ASN A 69 -6.02 2.52 -12.14
N ASN A 70 -6.43 2.49 -10.87
CA ASN A 70 -7.82 2.65 -10.44
C ASN A 70 -8.79 1.58 -10.98
N GLU A 71 -8.30 0.39 -11.34
CA GLU A 71 -9.10 -0.72 -11.84
C GLU A 71 -9.37 -1.75 -10.73
N LEU A 72 -10.65 -2.02 -10.44
CA LEU A 72 -11.08 -2.96 -9.39
C LEU A 72 -10.61 -4.39 -9.62
N ASP A 73 -10.66 -4.85 -10.87
CA ASP A 73 -10.24 -6.21 -11.19
C ASP A 73 -8.72 -6.41 -10.99
N GLN A 74 -7.93 -5.36 -11.21
CA GLN A 74 -6.50 -5.37 -10.91
C GLN A 74 -6.22 -5.41 -9.42
N GLU A 75 -7.03 -4.73 -8.62
CA GLU A 75 -6.90 -4.75 -7.16
C GLU A 75 -7.06 -6.18 -6.61
N LEU A 76 -8.10 -6.90 -7.05
CA LEU A 76 -8.32 -8.30 -6.67
C LEU A 76 -7.19 -9.22 -7.14
N HIS A 77 -6.76 -9.04 -8.39
CA HIS A 77 -5.65 -9.81 -8.95
C HIS A 77 -4.37 -9.65 -8.13
N TYR A 78 -4.00 -8.42 -7.78
CA TYR A 78 -2.79 -8.15 -7.01
C TYR A 78 -2.89 -8.62 -5.56
N LEU A 79 -4.07 -8.61 -4.95
CA LEU A 79 -4.27 -9.21 -3.65
C LEU A 79 -3.98 -10.72 -3.66
N ASP A 80 -4.52 -11.45 -4.64
CA ASP A 80 -4.26 -12.88 -4.79
C ASP A 80 -2.78 -13.15 -5.13
N LEU A 81 -2.17 -12.31 -5.96
CA LEU A 81 -0.75 -12.40 -6.30
C LEU A 81 0.13 -12.22 -5.07
N LEU A 82 -0.07 -11.15 -4.28
CA LEU A 82 0.71 -10.88 -3.07
C LEU A 82 0.56 -12.00 -2.03
N ARG A 83 -0.63 -12.59 -1.92
CA ARG A 83 -0.85 -13.79 -1.08
C ARG A 83 -0.03 -14.97 -1.58
N SER A 84 0.04 -15.20 -2.89
CA SER A 84 0.85 -16.28 -3.47
C SER A 84 2.35 -16.09 -3.22
N TYR A 85 2.82 -14.84 -3.13
CA TYR A 85 4.17 -14.49 -2.71
C TYR A 85 4.39 -14.57 -1.20
N GLN A 86 3.35 -14.91 -0.42
CA GLN A 86 3.41 -15.03 1.05
C GLN A 86 3.95 -13.77 1.70
N VAL A 87 3.45 -12.59 1.30
CA VAL A 87 3.79 -11.34 1.98
C VAL A 87 3.33 -11.39 3.44
N GLU A 88 4.07 -10.75 4.33
CA GLU A 88 3.78 -10.74 5.77
C GLU A 88 2.76 -9.66 6.17
N GLY A 89 2.44 -8.75 5.26
CA GLY A 89 1.42 -7.73 5.42
C GLY A 89 1.20 -6.96 4.12
N ILE A 90 0.08 -6.25 4.04
CA ILE A 90 -0.30 -5.47 2.86
C ILE A 90 -0.69 -4.05 3.28
N VAL A 91 -0.20 -3.06 2.53
CA VAL A 91 -0.67 -1.67 2.59
C VAL A 91 -1.47 -1.40 1.31
N VAL A 92 -2.67 -0.85 1.44
CA VAL A 92 -3.59 -0.70 0.29
C VAL A 92 -4.15 0.72 0.20
N ASN A 93 -3.95 1.37 -0.93
CA ASN A 93 -4.78 2.51 -1.37
C ASN A 93 -5.94 1.94 -2.19
N ALA A 94 -7.06 1.68 -1.54
CA ALA A 94 -8.17 0.97 -2.14
C ALA A 94 -8.86 1.78 -3.26
N VAL A 95 -9.12 1.11 -4.38
CA VAL A 95 -9.94 1.68 -5.46
C VAL A 95 -11.43 1.61 -5.11
N GLY A 96 -11.83 0.54 -4.44
CA GLY A 96 -13.20 0.27 -4.03
C GLY A 96 -13.43 -1.24 -4.04
N MET A 97 -12.89 -1.93 -3.06
CA MET A 97 -12.98 -3.40 -3.01
C MET A 97 -14.42 -3.89 -3.13
N ARG A 98 -14.61 -4.89 -3.99
CA ARG A 98 -15.86 -5.66 -4.03
C ARG A 98 -15.97 -6.51 -2.78
N GLU A 99 -17.20 -6.79 -2.38
CA GLU A 99 -17.54 -7.64 -1.23
C GLU A 99 -16.78 -8.98 -1.23
N ASP A 100 -16.62 -9.58 -2.40
CA ASP A 100 -15.85 -10.84 -2.55
C ASP A 100 -14.36 -10.69 -2.18
N GLY A 101 -13.73 -9.57 -2.53
CA GLY A 101 -12.33 -9.28 -2.19
C GLY A 101 -12.18 -9.03 -0.69
N LEU A 102 -13.10 -8.30 -0.09
CA LEU A 102 -13.13 -8.02 1.35
C LEU A 102 -13.29 -9.30 2.17
N ASN A 103 -14.23 -10.16 1.77
CA ASN A 103 -14.46 -11.45 2.42
C ASN A 103 -13.21 -12.33 2.38
N ARG A 104 -12.51 -12.39 1.24
CA ARG A 104 -11.26 -13.14 1.11
C ARG A 104 -10.15 -12.59 1.99
N LEU A 105 -10.06 -11.27 2.14
CA LEU A 105 -9.07 -10.63 3.00
C LEU A 105 -9.37 -10.86 4.48
N GLN A 106 -10.62 -10.71 4.91
CA GLN A 106 -11.03 -10.99 6.28
C GLN A 106 -10.73 -12.43 6.69
N GLN A 107 -10.92 -13.38 5.77
CA GLN A 107 -10.62 -14.80 6.01
C GLN A 107 -9.11 -15.12 6.01
N SER A 108 -8.28 -14.24 5.48
CA SER A 108 -6.86 -14.56 5.24
C SER A 108 -5.95 -14.36 6.43
N ALA A 109 -6.39 -13.79 7.54
CA ALA A 109 -5.55 -13.42 8.69
C ALA A 109 -4.26 -12.62 8.34
N LEU A 110 -4.17 -12.09 7.10
CA LEU A 110 -3.04 -11.31 6.63
C LEU A 110 -3.17 -9.88 7.15
N PRO A 111 -2.19 -9.38 7.91
CA PRO A 111 -2.22 -8.00 8.40
C PRO A 111 -2.35 -7.00 7.25
N MET A 112 -3.30 -6.07 7.38
CA MET A 112 -3.55 -5.06 6.38
C MET A 112 -3.72 -3.68 7.00
N VAL A 113 -3.25 -2.67 6.27
CA VAL A 113 -3.48 -1.25 6.57
C VAL A 113 -3.98 -0.55 5.32
N LEU A 114 -5.06 0.17 5.44
CA LEU A 114 -5.54 1.05 4.38
C LEU A 114 -4.83 2.40 4.45
N ILE A 115 -4.57 2.99 3.30
CA ILE A 115 -4.04 4.35 3.19
C ILE A 115 -5.01 5.23 2.40
N ASP A 116 -5.17 6.48 2.87
CA ASP A 116 -5.99 7.53 2.26
C ASP A 116 -7.50 7.20 2.25
N ARG A 117 -7.90 6.09 1.66
CA ARG A 117 -9.30 5.72 1.45
C ARG A 117 -9.77 4.69 2.46
N LYS A 118 -10.98 4.91 3.00
CA LYS A 118 -11.69 3.96 3.84
C LYS A 118 -12.60 3.08 3.00
N ILE A 119 -12.77 1.85 3.41
CA ILE A 119 -13.75 0.95 2.83
C ILE A 119 -14.93 0.88 3.82
N PRO A 120 -16.17 1.23 3.39
CA PRO A 120 -17.34 1.13 4.25
C PRO A 120 -17.50 -0.29 4.81
N ASP A 121 -17.92 -0.39 6.06
CA ASP A 121 -18.23 -1.65 6.76
C ASP A 121 -17.07 -2.66 6.84
N PHE A 122 -15.83 -2.21 6.58
CA PHE A 122 -14.63 -3.02 6.70
C PHE A 122 -13.75 -2.56 7.87
N ALA A 123 -13.63 -3.39 8.90
CA ALA A 123 -12.79 -3.11 10.08
C ALA A 123 -11.31 -3.33 9.73
N CYS A 124 -10.59 -2.24 9.53
CA CYS A 124 -9.16 -2.24 9.22
C CYS A 124 -8.52 -0.95 9.74
N ASP A 125 -7.23 -1.02 10.09
CA ASP A 125 -6.46 0.17 10.40
C ASP A 125 -6.34 1.06 9.16
N VAL A 126 -6.48 2.37 9.36
CA VAL A 126 -6.43 3.37 8.29
C VAL A 126 -5.43 4.45 8.64
N VAL A 127 -4.52 4.74 7.72
CA VAL A 127 -3.63 5.90 7.79
C VAL A 127 -4.02 6.88 6.70
N GLY A 128 -4.45 8.06 7.06
CA GLY A 128 -4.92 9.08 6.13
C GLY A 128 -4.95 10.48 6.72
N LEU A 129 -5.35 11.44 5.91
CA LEU A 129 -5.59 12.82 6.33
C LEU A 129 -7.00 12.93 6.90
N ASP A 130 -7.19 13.78 7.91
CA ASP A 130 -8.50 14.31 8.25
C ASP A 130 -8.93 15.31 7.16
N ASN A 131 -9.66 14.77 6.17
CA ASN A 131 -10.04 15.52 4.97
C ASN A 131 -11.03 16.66 5.28
N ALA A 132 -11.94 16.46 6.23
CA ALA A 132 -12.89 17.46 6.65
C ALA A 132 -12.16 18.64 7.33
N GLN A 133 -11.28 18.33 8.30
CA GLN A 133 -10.51 19.35 8.98
C GLN A 133 -9.58 20.11 8.01
N ALA A 134 -8.94 19.42 7.07
CA ALA A 134 -8.06 20.03 6.09
C ALA A 134 -8.84 21.00 5.16
N ALA A 135 -10.02 20.61 4.70
CA ALA A 135 -10.87 21.46 3.87
C ALA A 135 -11.42 22.65 4.66
N THR A 136 -11.84 22.43 5.90
CA THR A 136 -12.26 23.50 6.82
C THR A 136 -11.15 24.52 6.99
N THR A 137 -9.94 24.11 7.34
CA THR A 137 -8.78 24.99 7.54
C THR A 137 -8.48 25.82 6.28
N ALA A 138 -8.53 25.19 5.09
CA ALA A 138 -8.29 25.88 3.82
C ALA A 138 -9.39 26.92 3.53
N THR A 139 -10.64 26.59 3.79
CA THR A 139 -11.79 27.46 3.58
C THR A 139 -11.78 28.64 4.56
N GLU A 140 -11.56 28.39 5.85
CA GLU A 140 -11.43 29.42 6.87
C GLU A 140 -10.33 30.41 6.52
N HIS A 141 -9.17 29.94 6.08
CA HIS A 141 -8.08 30.80 5.64
C HIS A 141 -8.49 31.77 4.52
N LEU A 142 -9.27 31.29 3.53
CA LEU A 142 -9.77 32.17 2.45
C LEU A 142 -10.78 33.19 2.98
N VAL A 143 -11.69 32.79 3.86
CA VAL A 143 -12.66 33.69 4.52
C VAL A 143 -11.94 34.77 5.34
N GLU A 144 -10.95 34.40 6.14
CA GLU A 144 -10.14 35.35 6.92
C GLU A 144 -9.38 36.35 6.05
N LYS A 145 -9.01 35.96 4.81
CA LYS A 145 -8.42 36.86 3.82
C LYS A 145 -9.43 37.79 3.13
N GLY A 146 -10.72 37.65 3.45
CA GLY A 146 -11.79 38.51 2.94
C GLY A 146 -12.38 38.06 1.60
N PHE A 147 -12.15 36.81 1.20
CA PHE A 147 -12.80 36.26 -0.01
C PHE A 147 -14.25 35.90 0.31
N GLU A 148 -15.20 36.52 -0.41
CA GLU A 148 -16.65 36.27 -0.23
C GLU A 148 -17.19 35.17 -1.14
N ALA A 149 -16.51 34.89 -2.27
CA ALA A 149 -16.89 33.84 -3.21
C ALA A 149 -15.76 32.81 -3.34
N ILE A 150 -16.03 31.59 -2.92
CA ILE A 150 -15.08 30.47 -2.93
C ILE A 150 -15.63 29.36 -3.84
N LEU A 151 -14.82 28.96 -4.83
CA LEU A 151 -15.16 27.87 -5.74
C LEU A 151 -14.42 26.61 -5.33
N PHE A 152 -15.17 25.54 -5.09
CA PHE A 152 -14.62 24.21 -4.86
C PHE A 152 -14.58 23.41 -6.19
N LEU A 153 -13.39 23.00 -6.60
CA LEU A 153 -13.17 22.16 -7.77
C LEU A 153 -12.77 20.76 -7.32
N SER A 154 -13.47 19.77 -7.82
CA SER A 154 -13.21 18.35 -7.53
C SER A 154 -13.46 17.50 -8.77
N GLU A 155 -12.80 16.35 -8.85
CA GLU A 155 -13.27 15.27 -9.71
C GLU A 155 -14.66 14.78 -9.25
N PRO A 156 -15.40 14.02 -10.09
CA PRO A 156 -16.68 13.44 -9.69
C PRO A 156 -16.55 12.71 -8.35
N LEU A 157 -17.49 12.97 -7.43
CA LEU A 157 -17.42 12.47 -6.06
C LEU A 157 -17.40 10.93 -6.00
N GLY A 158 -18.20 10.28 -6.84
CA GLY A 158 -18.23 8.83 -6.97
C GLY A 158 -18.31 8.10 -5.62
N SER A 159 -17.60 6.99 -5.53
CA SER A 159 -17.43 6.19 -4.30
C SER A 159 -16.24 6.62 -3.44
N VAL A 160 -15.45 7.63 -3.86
CA VAL A 160 -14.25 8.05 -3.16
C VAL A 160 -14.61 8.87 -1.93
N ASN A 161 -14.47 8.28 -0.73
CA ASN A 161 -14.86 8.92 0.53
C ASN A 161 -14.09 10.21 0.79
N THR A 162 -12.79 10.27 0.50
CA THR A 162 -11.95 11.44 0.74
C THR A 162 -12.41 12.69 -0.03
N ARG A 163 -13.03 12.52 -1.21
CA ARG A 163 -13.63 13.62 -1.97
C ARG A 163 -14.89 14.17 -1.31
N ARG A 164 -15.71 13.28 -0.72
CA ARG A 164 -16.95 13.67 0.00
C ARG A 164 -16.65 14.33 1.33
N GLU A 165 -15.61 13.86 2.03
CA GLU A 165 -15.19 14.40 3.31
C GLU A 165 -14.67 15.85 3.21
N ARG A 166 -14.26 16.29 2.00
CA ARG A 166 -13.76 17.65 1.74
C ARG A 166 -14.85 18.66 1.34
N LEU A 167 -16.10 18.20 1.16
CA LEU A 167 -17.27 19.05 0.90
C LEU A 167 -17.86 19.57 2.20
#